data_5a25e980ab1c29094b074e21fc35213b
#
_entry.id   5a25e980ab1c29094b074e21fc35213b
#
_cell.length_a   1.000
_cell.length_b   1.000
_cell.length_c   1.000
_cell.angle_alpha   90.00
_cell.angle_beta   90.00
_cell.angle_gamma   90.00
#
_symmetry.space_group_name_H-M   'P 1'
#
loop_
_entity.id
_entity.type
_entity.pdbx_description
1 polymer ?
#
loop_
_entity_poly.entity_id
_entity_poly.type
_entity_poly.pdbx_seq_one_letter_code
_entity_poly.pdbx_strand_id
1 'polypeptide(L)'
;MIDTAWDEYRGWALRARELQSSSQRWNRAALICAALAAALGAAATQTAGDPSAGKVLSLLAAVAAALTPILGKEILSLGAEAKWIRARATAEAIKSECFRFAAGAGDYAGADAQEKFAEHLSQLSEEARKAQLFALQDPVPASGDRRRPSLPLDPKWYMASRIDDQIKYYGNKQQQHEQAVTRLRYVAFGASVLAALCGAAGLTNQQAFGPWVGALMTIATAVAAYGLLDRRQYLAASYGAMAMSLARIKGLAGSLTLQALVIRAEDVIESEHAAWIERMTQTIPAPAAPAGNA
;
A
#
# COMPACT_ATOMS: atom_id res chain seq x y z
N MET A 1 27.54 -13.65 8.51
CA MET A 1 26.70 -12.69 9.25
C MET A 1 25.84 -11.83 8.30
N ILE A 2 26.43 -11.02 7.40
CA ILE A 2 25.62 -10.18 6.48
C ILE A 2 24.73 -11.00 5.55
N ASP A 3 25.17 -12.17 5.10
CA ASP A 3 24.35 -13.07 4.27
C ASP A 3 23.10 -13.54 5.02
N THR A 4 23.26 -13.94 6.28
CA THR A 4 22.15 -14.36 7.15
C THR A 4 21.16 -13.21 7.36
N ALA A 5 21.67 -12.01 7.63
CA ALA A 5 20.83 -10.82 7.80
C ALA A 5 20.09 -10.44 6.50
N TRP A 6 20.76 -10.60 5.35
CA TRP A 6 20.16 -10.32 4.06
C TRP A 6 19.08 -11.35 3.68
N ASP A 7 19.27 -12.64 4.02
CA ASP A 7 18.24 -13.66 3.88
C ASP A 7 17.05 -13.36 4.78
N GLU A 8 17.28 -12.91 6.01
CA GLU A 8 16.21 -12.50 6.92
C GLU A 8 15.43 -11.29 6.40
N TYR A 9 16.13 -10.24 5.93
CA TYR A 9 15.50 -9.11 5.24
C TYR A 9 14.57 -9.57 4.11
N ARG A 10 15.06 -10.48 3.25
CA ARG A 10 14.28 -10.98 2.11
C ARG A 10 13.06 -11.77 2.55
N GLY A 11 13.21 -12.60 3.59
CA GLY A 11 12.09 -13.32 4.19
C GLY A 11 11.00 -12.39 4.71
N TRP A 12 11.37 -11.30 5.38
CA TRP A 12 10.44 -10.26 5.83
C TRP A 12 9.81 -9.50 4.66
N ALA A 13 10.58 -9.19 3.62
CA ALA A 13 10.08 -8.52 2.42
C ALA A 13 9.06 -9.38 1.66
N LEU A 14 9.27 -10.70 1.57
CA LEU A 14 8.31 -11.65 1.01
C LEU A 14 7.04 -11.70 1.86
N ARG A 15 7.16 -11.78 3.17
CA ARG A 15 6.01 -11.78 4.09
C ARG A 15 5.17 -10.51 3.95
N ALA A 16 5.81 -9.37 3.87
CA ALA A 16 5.13 -8.09 3.66
C ALA A 16 4.34 -8.07 2.33
N ARG A 17 4.94 -8.56 1.24
CA ARG A 17 4.27 -8.65 -0.08
C ARG A 17 3.07 -9.58 -0.06
N GLU A 18 3.19 -10.74 0.58
CA GLU A 18 2.10 -11.70 0.72
C GLU A 18 0.90 -11.06 1.44
N LEU A 19 1.14 -10.47 2.61
CA LEU A 19 0.12 -9.82 3.42
C LEU A 19 -0.53 -8.64 2.66
N GLN A 20 0.27 -7.79 2.01
CA GLN A 20 -0.21 -6.67 1.21
C GLN A 20 -1.08 -7.12 0.03
N SER A 21 -0.62 -8.16 -0.71
CA SER A 21 -1.36 -8.68 -1.86
C SER A 21 -2.70 -9.29 -1.46
N SER A 22 -2.75 -9.95 -0.29
CA SER A 22 -3.98 -10.48 0.28
C SER A 22 -4.96 -9.35 0.62
N SER A 23 -4.54 -8.33 1.36
CA SER A 23 -5.36 -7.18 1.71
C SER A 23 -5.92 -6.49 0.45
N GLN A 24 -5.08 -6.25 -0.56
CA GLN A 24 -5.54 -5.63 -1.81
C GLN A 24 -6.54 -6.49 -2.58
N ARG A 25 -6.43 -7.81 -2.56
CA ARG A 25 -7.40 -8.71 -3.20
C ARG A 25 -8.77 -8.60 -2.53
N TRP A 26 -8.83 -8.61 -1.21
CA TRP A 26 -10.07 -8.46 -0.46
C TRP A 26 -10.74 -7.11 -0.71
N ASN A 27 -9.96 -6.02 -0.71
CA ASN A 27 -10.45 -4.66 -1.01
C ASN A 27 -11.08 -4.58 -2.40
N ARG A 28 -10.42 -5.15 -3.42
CA ARG A 28 -10.95 -5.19 -4.79
C ARG A 28 -12.19 -6.06 -4.89
N ALA A 29 -12.20 -7.22 -4.23
CA ALA A 29 -13.36 -8.11 -4.22
C ALA A 29 -14.59 -7.42 -3.61
N ALA A 30 -14.44 -6.72 -2.49
CA ALA A 30 -15.54 -5.97 -1.87
C ALA A 30 -16.09 -4.87 -2.80
N LEU A 31 -15.21 -4.10 -3.47
CA LEU A 31 -15.62 -3.09 -4.44
C LEU A 31 -16.39 -3.70 -5.62
N ILE A 32 -15.90 -4.81 -6.17
CA ILE A 32 -16.55 -5.53 -7.28
C ILE A 32 -17.91 -6.07 -6.84
N CYS A 33 -18.01 -6.68 -5.64
CA CYS A 33 -19.29 -7.17 -5.12
C CYS A 33 -20.31 -6.05 -4.95
N ALA A 34 -19.91 -4.90 -4.42
CA ALA A 34 -20.78 -3.73 -4.28
C ALA A 34 -21.29 -3.21 -5.63
N ALA A 35 -20.39 -3.10 -6.62
CA ALA A 35 -20.74 -2.68 -7.97
C ALA A 35 -21.69 -3.68 -8.68
N LEU A 36 -21.41 -4.98 -8.55
CA LEU A 36 -22.26 -6.05 -9.09
C LEU A 36 -23.63 -6.06 -8.42
N ALA A 37 -23.72 -5.93 -7.10
CA ALA A 37 -24.99 -5.86 -6.39
C ALA A 37 -25.88 -4.72 -6.93
N ALA A 38 -25.30 -3.53 -7.11
CA ALA A 38 -26.01 -2.38 -7.64
C ALA A 38 -26.47 -2.58 -9.10
N ALA A 39 -25.57 -3.07 -9.97
CA ALA A 39 -25.88 -3.29 -11.38
C ALA A 39 -26.92 -4.41 -11.61
N LEU A 40 -26.76 -5.55 -10.91
CA LEU A 40 -27.69 -6.66 -10.99
C LEU A 40 -29.06 -6.31 -10.41
N GLY A 41 -29.10 -5.54 -9.32
CA GLY A 41 -30.34 -5.01 -8.75
C GLY A 41 -31.09 -4.12 -9.74
N ALA A 42 -30.40 -3.19 -10.40
CA ALA A 42 -30.99 -2.37 -11.44
C ALA A 42 -31.47 -3.20 -12.66
N ALA A 43 -30.67 -4.17 -13.12
CA ALA A 43 -31.03 -5.05 -14.21
C ALA A 43 -32.27 -5.91 -13.92
N ALA A 44 -32.39 -6.40 -12.66
CA ALA A 44 -33.53 -7.22 -12.24
C ALA A 44 -34.89 -6.47 -12.42
N THR A 45 -34.91 -5.15 -12.23
CA THR A 45 -36.10 -4.33 -12.40
C THR A 45 -36.51 -4.18 -13.86
N GLN A 46 -35.62 -4.48 -14.82
CA GLN A 46 -35.89 -4.38 -16.26
C GLN A 46 -36.46 -5.69 -16.85
N THR A 47 -36.56 -6.75 -16.06
CA THR A 47 -37.01 -8.08 -16.51
C THR A 47 -38.51 -8.30 -16.29
N ALA A 48 -39.34 -7.23 -16.42
CA ALA A 48 -40.77 -7.32 -16.22
C ALA A 48 -41.48 -8.32 -17.16
N GLY A 49 -40.90 -8.62 -18.34
CA GLY A 49 -41.39 -9.62 -19.29
C GLY A 49 -40.96 -11.07 -18.99
N ASP A 50 -39.99 -11.29 -18.14
CA ASP A 50 -39.51 -12.62 -17.73
C ASP A 50 -39.30 -12.68 -16.19
N PRO A 51 -40.30 -13.13 -15.44
CA PRO A 51 -40.23 -13.22 -13.99
C PRO A 51 -39.14 -14.19 -13.50
N SER A 52 -38.72 -15.16 -14.29
CA SER A 52 -37.68 -16.12 -13.93
C SER A 52 -36.31 -15.47 -13.98
N ALA A 53 -36.00 -14.71 -15.02
CA ALA A 53 -34.78 -13.94 -15.14
C ALA A 53 -34.66 -12.87 -14.02
N GLY A 54 -35.77 -12.17 -13.73
CA GLY A 54 -35.83 -11.19 -12.65
C GLY A 54 -35.48 -11.78 -11.27
N LYS A 55 -36.05 -12.95 -10.96
CA LYS A 55 -35.73 -13.67 -9.71
C LYS A 55 -34.24 -14.06 -9.60
N VAL A 56 -33.68 -14.58 -10.70
CA VAL A 56 -32.25 -14.97 -10.73
C VAL A 56 -31.36 -13.75 -10.53
N LEU A 57 -31.62 -12.64 -11.24
CA LEU A 57 -30.83 -11.41 -11.10
C LEU A 57 -30.95 -10.81 -9.69
N SER A 58 -32.15 -10.81 -9.12
CA SER A 58 -32.37 -10.35 -7.73
C SER A 58 -31.64 -11.20 -6.73
N LEU A 59 -31.64 -12.54 -6.90
CA LEU A 59 -30.89 -13.45 -6.03
C LEU A 59 -29.38 -13.19 -6.11
N LEU A 60 -28.84 -13.05 -7.31
CA LEU A 60 -27.42 -12.73 -7.51
C LEU A 60 -27.05 -11.38 -6.92
N ALA A 61 -27.91 -10.37 -7.07
CA ALA A 61 -27.74 -9.06 -6.44
C ALA A 61 -27.71 -9.17 -4.90
N ALA A 62 -28.63 -9.93 -4.33
CA ALA A 62 -28.70 -10.13 -2.88
C ALA A 62 -27.46 -10.88 -2.35
N VAL A 63 -26.98 -11.91 -3.05
CA VAL A 63 -25.73 -12.61 -2.71
C VAL A 63 -24.54 -11.67 -2.77
N ALA A 64 -24.39 -10.89 -3.83
CA ALA A 64 -23.30 -9.92 -3.96
C ALA A 64 -23.37 -8.84 -2.87
N ALA A 65 -24.55 -8.35 -2.52
CA ALA A 65 -24.76 -7.40 -1.43
C ALA A 65 -24.39 -7.99 -0.07
N ALA A 66 -24.78 -9.24 0.21
CA ALA A 66 -24.48 -9.94 1.45
C ALA A 66 -22.97 -10.23 1.62
N LEU A 67 -22.25 -10.50 0.51
CA LEU A 67 -20.81 -10.71 0.54
C LEU A 67 -20.04 -9.42 0.84
N THR A 68 -20.54 -8.25 0.45
CA THR A 68 -19.84 -6.97 0.62
C THR A 68 -19.42 -6.68 2.06
N PRO A 69 -20.30 -6.75 3.10
CA PRO A 69 -19.89 -6.51 4.48
C PRO A 69 -19.00 -7.65 5.04
N ILE A 70 -19.15 -8.89 4.57
CA ILE A 70 -18.29 -10.00 4.98
C ILE A 70 -16.85 -9.76 4.53
N LEU A 71 -16.66 -9.39 3.26
CA LEU A 71 -15.37 -9.00 2.71
C LEU A 71 -14.84 -7.72 3.39
N GLY A 72 -15.73 -6.77 3.69
CA GLY A 72 -15.40 -5.55 4.42
C GLY A 72 -14.90 -5.80 5.85
N LYS A 73 -15.40 -6.81 6.54
CA LYS A 73 -14.93 -7.17 7.88
C LYS A 73 -13.47 -7.66 7.87
N GLU A 74 -13.08 -8.44 6.85
CA GLU A 74 -11.68 -8.84 6.66
C GLU A 74 -10.76 -7.64 6.38
N ILE A 75 -11.28 -6.63 5.68
CA ILE A 75 -10.58 -5.37 5.39
C ILE A 75 -10.43 -4.52 6.65
N LEU A 76 -11.51 -4.39 7.42
CA LEU A 76 -11.57 -3.60 8.66
C LEU A 76 -10.89 -4.31 9.84
N SER A 77 -10.43 -5.56 9.68
CA SER A 77 -9.59 -6.18 10.69
C SER A 77 -8.27 -5.39 10.77
N LEU A 78 -8.21 -4.46 11.73
CA LEU A 78 -7.03 -3.62 12.03
C LEU A 78 -5.73 -4.44 12.12
N GLY A 79 -5.84 -5.77 12.34
CA GLY A 79 -4.73 -6.69 12.39
C GLY A 79 -4.06 -6.98 11.05
N ALA A 80 -4.79 -7.06 9.93
CA ALA A 80 -4.20 -7.43 8.64
C ALA A 80 -3.35 -6.28 8.06
N GLU A 81 -3.83 -5.04 8.15
CA GLU A 81 -3.08 -3.87 7.70
C GLU A 81 -1.86 -3.62 8.59
N ALA A 82 -2.00 -3.69 9.91
CA ALA A 82 -0.90 -3.55 10.85
C ALA A 82 0.19 -4.62 10.64
N LYS A 83 -0.20 -5.86 10.29
CA LYS A 83 0.76 -6.94 10.07
C LYS A 83 1.66 -6.71 8.86
N TRP A 84 1.11 -6.32 7.71
CA TRP A 84 1.96 -6.10 6.53
C TRP A 84 2.83 -4.85 6.70
N ILE A 85 2.33 -3.82 7.38
CA ILE A 85 3.09 -2.61 7.72
C ILE A 85 4.30 -2.97 8.58
N ARG A 86 4.10 -3.73 9.65
CA ARG A 86 5.19 -4.18 10.53
C ARG A 86 6.19 -5.07 9.82
N ALA A 87 5.73 -6.07 9.03
CA ALA A 87 6.62 -6.93 8.28
C ALA A 87 7.50 -6.13 7.29
N ARG A 88 6.94 -5.11 6.64
CA ARG A 88 7.67 -4.21 5.76
C ARG A 88 8.67 -3.35 6.54
N ALA A 89 8.26 -2.80 7.69
CA ALA A 89 9.13 -2.00 8.53
C ALA A 89 10.35 -2.79 9.01
N THR A 90 10.13 -4.03 9.50
CA THR A 90 11.21 -4.93 9.91
C THR A 90 12.15 -5.24 8.73
N ALA A 91 11.61 -5.52 7.54
CA ALA A 91 12.43 -5.75 6.36
C ALA A 91 13.32 -4.54 6.02
N GLU A 92 12.77 -3.34 5.96
CA GLU A 92 13.55 -2.16 5.60
C GLU A 92 14.55 -1.76 6.70
N ALA A 93 14.21 -1.96 7.99
CA ALA A 93 15.13 -1.73 9.09
C ALA A 93 16.33 -2.68 9.02
N ILE A 94 16.12 -3.99 8.86
CA ILE A 94 17.20 -4.96 8.69
C ILE A 94 18.08 -4.60 7.48
N LYS A 95 17.46 -4.18 6.38
CA LYS A 95 18.17 -3.77 5.18
C LYS A 95 19.05 -2.54 5.41
N SER A 96 18.54 -1.52 6.09
CA SER A 96 19.29 -0.33 6.50
C SER A 96 20.49 -0.69 7.35
N GLU A 97 20.30 -1.56 8.35
CA GLU A 97 21.38 -2.05 9.21
C GLU A 97 22.46 -2.79 8.42
N CYS A 98 22.08 -3.58 7.41
CA CYS A 98 23.05 -4.22 6.52
C CYS A 98 23.93 -3.20 5.77
N PHE A 99 23.38 -2.07 5.32
CA PHE A 99 24.15 -1.02 4.64
C PHE A 99 25.04 -0.25 5.63
N ARG A 100 24.52 0.12 6.80
CA ARG A 100 25.30 0.77 7.86
C ARG A 100 26.48 -0.09 8.30
N PHE A 101 26.24 -1.38 8.54
CA PHE A 101 27.28 -2.34 8.91
C PHE A 101 28.33 -2.49 7.80
N ALA A 102 27.91 -2.65 6.53
CA ALA A 102 28.82 -2.82 5.41
C ALA A 102 29.71 -1.58 5.17
N ALA A 103 29.22 -0.39 5.52
CA ALA A 103 29.96 0.87 5.44
C ALA A 103 30.86 1.13 6.67
N GLY A 104 30.73 0.36 7.75
CA GLY A 104 31.35 0.68 9.03
C GLY A 104 30.86 2.04 9.57
N ALA A 105 29.56 2.33 9.45
CA ALA A 105 28.95 3.62 9.73
C ALA A 105 28.19 3.61 11.05
N GLY A 106 28.20 4.74 11.77
CA GLY A 106 27.51 4.88 13.06
C GLY A 106 28.05 3.92 14.10
N ASP A 107 27.19 3.11 14.70
CA ASP A 107 27.53 2.15 15.77
C ASP A 107 28.49 1.04 15.31
N TYR A 108 28.69 0.92 13.99
CA TYR A 108 29.55 -0.10 13.38
C TYR A 108 30.97 0.38 13.01
N ALA A 109 31.39 1.53 13.52
CA ALA A 109 32.74 2.04 13.30
C ALA A 109 33.82 1.40 14.24
N GLY A 110 33.41 0.67 15.27
CA GLY A 110 34.29 0.08 16.30
C GLY A 110 34.62 -1.40 16.10
N ALA A 111 35.48 -1.93 16.95
CA ALA A 111 35.85 -3.35 16.99
C ALA A 111 34.67 -4.27 17.39
N ASP A 112 33.68 -3.74 18.08
CA ASP A 112 32.47 -4.39 18.56
C ASP A 112 31.31 -4.38 17.51
N ALA A 113 31.60 -3.93 16.29
CA ALA A 113 30.61 -3.78 15.21
C ALA A 113 29.80 -5.07 14.92
N GLN A 114 30.45 -6.24 15.01
CA GLN A 114 29.78 -7.52 14.75
C GLN A 114 28.79 -7.88 15.87
N GLU A 115 29.13 -7.62 17.11
CA GLU A 115 28.28 -7.88 18.26
C GLU A 115 27.05 -6.97 18.24
N LYS A 116 27.27 -5.67 18.06
CA LYS A 116 26.19 -4.67 17.91
C LYS A 116 25.25 -5.00 16.76
N PHE A 117 25.80 -5.41 15.62
CA PHE A 117 24.99 -5.79 14.46
C PHE A 117 24.09 -7.00 14.77
N ALA A 118 24.64 -8.03 15.44
CA ALA A 118 23.84 -9.19 15.86
C ALA A 118 22.76 -8.82 16.88
N GLU A 119 23.07 -7.92 17.82
CA GLU A 119 22.11 -7.43 18.81
C GLU A 119 20.96 -6.65 18.15
N HIS A 120 21.27 -5.68 17.28
CA HIS A 120 20.24 -4.90 16.58
C HIS A 120 19.33 -5.79 15.72
N LEU A 121 19.89 -6.75 14.99
CA LEU A 121 19.06 -7.71 14.23
C LEU A 121 18.15 -8.53 15.13
N SER A 122 18.67 -8.99 16.27
CA SER A 122 17.86 -9.76 17.24
C SER A 122 16.71 -8.92 17.79
N GLN A 123 16.95 -7.65 18.12
CA GLN A 123 15.92 -6.73 18.62
C GLN A 123 14.83 -6.50 17.58
N LEU A 124 15.19 -6.20 16.30
CA LEU A 124 14.23 -6.00 15.22
C LEU A 124 13.36 -7.23 14.98
N SER A 125 13.95 -8.41 15.00
CA SER A 125 13.23 -9.66 14.78
C SER A 125 12.34 -10.02 15.98
N GLU A 126 12.76 -9.72 17.20
CA GLU A 126 11.98 -9.95 18.41
C GLU A 126 10.74 -9.05 18.47
N GLU A 127 10.84 -7.78 18.09
CA GLU A 127 9.69 -6.88 17.99
C GLU A 127 8.63 -7.40 17.00
N ALA A 128 9.07 -7.94 15.87
CA ALA A 128 8.17 -8.55 14.90
C ALA A 128 7.53 -9.84 15.42
N ARG A 129 8.27 -10.68 16.15
CA ARG A 129 7.76 -11.91 16.78
C ARG A 129 6.73 -11.61 17.86
N LYS A 130 6.91 -10.56 18.66
CA LYS A 130 5.89 -10.11 19.64
C LYS A 130 4.55 -9.79 18.97
N ALA A 131 4.57 -9.37 17.71
CA ALA A 131 3.38 -9.18 16.89
C ALA A 131 2.88 -10.46 16.20
N GLN A 132 3.39 -11.64 16.55
CA GLN A 132 3.08 -12.94 15.95
C GLN A 132 3.36 -12.96 14.43
N LEU A 133 4.43 -12.30 14.02
CA LEU A 133 4.88 -12.30 12.63
C LEU A 133 6.18 -13.09 12.51
N PHE A 134 6.34 -13.79 11.39
CA PHE A 134 7.52 -14.58 11.07
C PHE A 134 7.94 -14.30 9.63
N ALA A 135 9.24 -14.23 9.42
CA ALA A 135 9.82 -14.15 8.09
C ALA A 135 9.50 -15.43 7.29
N LEU A 136 9.34 -15.29 5.98
CA LEU A 136 9.24 -16.42 5.07
C LEU A 136 10.63 -16.86 4.64
N GLN A 137 10.79 -18.14 4.34
CA GLN A 137 12.03 -18.63 3.75
C GLN A 137 12.07 -18.27 2.25
N ASP A 138 13.11 -17.56 1.81
CA ASP A 138 13.33 -17.30 0.40
C ASP A 138 14.12 -18.48 -0.20
N PRO A 139 13.64 -19.08 -1.29
CA PRO A 139 14.34 -20.18 -1.94
C PRO A 139 15.67 -19.77 -2.61
N VAL A 140 15.89 -18.47 -2.84
CA VAL A 140 17.12 -17.97 -3.46
C VAL A 140 18.09 -17.50 -2.36
N PRO A 141 19.32 -18.03 -2.28
CA PRO A 141 20.30 -17.61 -1.29
C PRO A 141 20.70 -16.12 -1.43
N ALA A 142 21.04 -15.48 -0.30
CA ALA A 142 21.51 -14.09 -0.26
C ALA A 142 22.72 -13.85 -1.18
N SER A 143 23.62 -14.82 -1.29
CA SER A 143 24.79 -14.74 -2.14
C SER A 143 24.48 -14.56 -3.64
N GLY A 144 23.28 -14.93 -4.08
CA GLY A 144 22.78 -14.73 -5.44
C GLY A 144 22.11 -13.37 -5.68
N ASP A 145 21.83 -12.59 -4.63
CA ASP A 145 21.18 -11.28 -4.78
C ASP A 145 22.21 -10.18 -5.05
N ARG A 146 22.20 -9.66 -6.28
CA ARG A 146 23.08 -8.55 -6.70
C ARG A 146 22.87 -7.24 -5.92
N ARG A 147 21.77 -7.11 -5.17
CA ARG A 147 21.48 -5.95 -4.33
C ARG A 147 22.03 -6.05 -2.93
N ARG A 148 22.61 -7.19 -2.55
CA ARG A 148 23.29 -7.38 -1.27
C ARG A 148 24.56 -6.54 -1.22
N PRO A 149 24.81 -5.76 -0.15
CA PRO A 149 26.05 -5.00 -0.02
C PRO A 149 27.26 -5.90 0.11
N SER A 150 28.38 -5.49 -0.52
CA SER A 150 29.68 -6.11 -0.31
C SER A 150 30.32 -5.67 1.02
N LEU A 151 31.26 -6.45 1.52
CA LEU A 151 32.11 -6.10 2.64
C LEU A 151 33.57 -6.00 2.18
N PRO A 152 34.19 -4.80 2.23
CA PRO A 152 33.63 -3.50 2.53
C PRO A 152 32.65 -2.99 1.46
N LEU A 153 31.82 -2.01 1.81
CA LEU A 153 30.85 -1.39 0.91
C LEU A 153 31.58 -0.57 -0.18
N ASP A 154 31.30 -0.84 -1.46
CA ASP A 154 31.79 0.00 -2.56
C ASP A 154 30.92 1.28 -2.68
N PRO A 155 31.52 2.47 -2.58
CA PRO A 155 30.79 3.74 -2.68
C PRO A 155 30.07 3.92 -4.00
N LYS A 156 30.66 3.52 -5.15
CA LYS A 156 30.03 3.65 -6.46
C LYS A 156 28.85 2.71 -6.60
N TRP A 157 29.00 1.50 -6.11
CA TRP A 157 27.93 0.51 -6.10
C TRP A 157 26.78 0.98 -5.19
N TYR A 158 27.07 1.52 -4.00
CA TYR A 158 26.03 2.05 -3.09
C TYR A 158 25.24 3.17 -3.75
N MET A 159 25.92 4.12 -4.42
CA MET A 159 25.24 5.18 -5.14
C MET A 159 24.31 4.65 -6.23
N ALA A 160 24.77 3.72 -7.06
CA ALA A 160 23.99 3.17 -8.17
C ALA A 160 22.88 2.23 -7.70
N SER A 161 23.21 1.28 -6.81
CA SER A 161 22.32 0.16 -6.44
C SER A 161 21.43 0.44 -5.23
N ARG A 162 21.74 1.48 -4.43
CA ARG A 162 20.90 1.88 -3.30
C ARG A 162 20.24 3.23 -3.55
N ILE A 163 21.04 4.29 -3.76
CA ILE A 163 20.49 5.66 -3.87
C ILE A 163 19.69 5.82 -5.17
N ASP A 164 20.28 5.52 -6.31
CA ASP A 164 19.62 5.72 -7.62
C ASP A 164 18.44 4.78 -7.82
N ASP A 165 18.55 3.53 -7.39
CA ASP A 165 17.44 2.58 -7.42
C ASP A 165 16.28 3.04 -6.52
N GLN A 166 16.56 3.60 -5.32
CA GLN A 166 15.53 4.13 -4.44
C GLN A 166 14.86 5.37 -5.02
N ILE A 167 15.63 6.33 -5.56
CA ILE A 167 15.07 7.51 -6.24
C ILE A 167 14.11 7.07 -7.35
N LYS A 168 14.55 6.15 -8.21
CA LYS A 168 13.73 5.60 -9.29
C LYS A 168 12.49 4.87 -8.77
N TYR A 169 12.65 4.04 -7.73
CA TYR A 169 11.54 3.32 -7.11
C TYR A 169 10.47 4.27 -6.58
N TYR A 170 10.87 5.29 -5.81
CA TYR A 170 9.95 6.26 -5.23
C TYR A 170 9.28 7.11 -6.32
N GLY A 171 10.02 7.56 -7.33
CA GLY A 171 9.44 8.30 -8.47
C GLY A 171 8.41 7.47 -9.24
N ASN A 172 8.71 6.21 -9.52
CA ASN A 172 7.77 5.30 -10.17
C ASN A 172 6.52 5.04 -9.31
N LYS A 173 6.69 4.90 -7.99
CA LYS A 173 5.57 4.71 -7.05
C LYS A 173 4.69 5.95 -6.95
N GLN A 174 5.28 7.13 -6.87
CA GLN A 174 4.55 8.39 -6.95
C GLN A 174 3.66 8.42 -8.19
N GLN A 175 4.24 8.23 -9.37
CA GLN A 175 3.50 8.26 -10.64
C GLN A 175 2.37 7.20 -10.69
N GLN A 176 2.63 5.97 -10.21
CA GLN A 176 1.61 4.92 -10.14
C GLN A 176 0.41 5.33 -9.27
N HIS A 177 0.67 5.95 -8.11
CA HIS A 177 -0.39 6.39 -7.21
C HIS A 177 -1.16 7.58 -7.78
N GLU A 178 -0.49 8.57 -8.40
CA GLU A 178 -1.12 9.70 -9.08
C GLU A 178 -2.04 9.25 -10.22
N GLN A 179 -1.56 8.34 -11.06
CA GLN A 179 -2.36 7.75 -12.14
C GLN A 179 -3.57 7.00 -11.61
N ALA A 180 -3.40 6.26 -10.50
CA ALA A 180 -4.51 5.53 -9.89
C ALA A 180 -5.58 6.47 -9.33
N VAL A 181 -5.18 7.56 -8.64
CA VAL A 181 -6.10 8.61 -8.17
C VAL A 181 -6.87 9.22 -9.34
N THR A 182 -6.16 9.57 -10.40
CA THR A 182 -6.74 10.16 -11.60
C THR A 182 -7.76 9.23 -12.26
N ARG A 183 -7.42 7.94 -12.41
CA ARG A 183 -8.35 6.93 -12.95
C ARG A 183 -9.60 6.77 -12.09
N LEU A 184 -9.46 6.66 -10.77
CA LEU A 184 -10.60 6.53 -9.85
C LEU A 184 -11.51 7.76 -9.94
N ARG A 185 -10.94 8.97 -10.03
CA ARG A 185 -11.69 10.21 -10.21
C ARG A 185 -12.50 10.20 -11.52
N TYR A 186 -11.89 9.80 -12.62
CA TYR A 186 -12.60 9.70 -13.90
C TYR A 186 -13.72 8.66 -13.90
N VAL A 187 -13.50 7.50 -13.26
CA VAL A 187 -14.55 6.47 -13.12
C VAL A 187 -15.73 6.99 -12.30
N ALA A 188 -15.46 7.61 -11.14
CA ALA A 188 -16.50 8.18 -10.29
C ALA A 188 -17.25 9.32 -11.02
N PHE A 189 -16.53 10.23 -11.69
CA PHE A 189 -17.12 11.30 -12.48
C PHE A 189 -17.99 10.76 -13.62
N GLY A 190 -17.48 9.80 -14.41
CA GLY A 190 -18.23 9.19 -15.50
C GLY A 190 -19.50 8.51 -15.03
N ALA A 191 -19.44 7.77 -13.90
CA ALA A 191 -20.62 7.16 -13.31
C ALA A 191 -21.65 8.22 -12.85
N SER A 192 -21.20 9.34 -12.29
CA SER A 192 -22.08 10.44 -11.88
C SER A 192 -22.75 11.12 -13.08
N VAL A 193 -21.99 11.36 -14.16
CA VAL A 193 -22.55 11.92 -15.41
C VAL A 193 -23.59 10.98 -16.03
N LEU A 194 -23.28 9.68 -16.10
CA LEU A 194 -24.23 8.68 -16.57
C LEU A 194 -25.50 8.62 -15.70
N ALA A 195 -25.36 8.72 -14.38
CA ALA A 195 -26.49 8.79 -13.47
C ALA A 195 -27.38 10.01 -13.76
N ALA A 196 -26.76 11.18 -14.00
CA ALA A 196 -27.49 12.40 -14.36
C ALA A 196 -28.23 12.25 -15.70
N LEU A 197 -27.60 11.65 -16.70
CA LEU A 197 -28.23 11.36 -18.00
C LEU A 197 -29.41 10.38 -17.86
N CYS A 198 -29.24 9.31 -17.06
CA CYS A 198 -30.34 8.39 -16.74
C CYS A 198 -31.48 9.10 -15.99
N GLY A 199 -31.15 10.02 -15.06
CA GLY A 199 -32.15 10.84 -14.38
C GLY A 199 -32.95 11.73 -15.34
N ALA A 200 -32.28 12.40 -16.26
CA ALA A 200 -32.97 13.21 -17.31
C ALA A 200 -33.81 12.34 -18.24
N ALA A 201 -33.31 11.20 -18.69
CA ALA A 201 -34.09 10.24 -19.50
C ALA A 201 -35.27 9.62 -18.73
N GLY A 202 -35.13 9.52 -17.39
CA GLY A 202 -36.20 9.06 -16.49
C GLY A 202 -37.43 9.94 -16.48
N LEU A 203 -37.33 11.21 -16.89
CA LEU A 203 -38.50 12.09 -17.08
C LEU A 203 -39.44 11.58 -18.16
N THR A 204 -38.91 10.88 -19.16
CA THR A 204 -39.72 10.27 -20.24
C THR A 204 -40.08 8.82 -19.96
N ASN A 205 -39.22 8.06 -19.29
CA ASN A 205 -39.45 6.67 -18.93
C ASN A 205 -38.73 6.28 -17.60
N GLN A 206 -39.41 6.58 -16.50
CA GLN A 206 -38.86 6.35 -15.15
C GLN A 206 -38.59 4.87 -14.86
N GLN A 207 -39.42 3.95 -15.39
CA GLN A 207 -39.26 2.51 -15.18
C GLN A 207 -37.97 1.99 -15.82
N ALA A 208 -37.62 2.50 -17.02
CA ALA A 208 -36.41 2.06 -17.70
C ALA A 208 -35.14 2.66 -17.14
N PHE A 209 -35.13 3.93 -16.75
CA PHE A 209 -33.89 4.65 -16.38
C PHE A 209 -33.71 4.90 -14.87
N GLY A 210 -34.80 5.00 -14.11
CA GLY A 210 -34.76 5.29 -12.68
C GLY A 210 -33.85 4.37 -11.87
N PRO A 211 -33.93 3.04 -12.00
CA PRO A 211 -33.07 2.10 -11.26
C PRO A 211 -31.57 2.27 -11.52
N TRP A 212 -31.21 2.69 -12.74
CA TRP A 212 -29.81 2.92 -13.11
C TRP A 212 -29.20 4.14 -12.43
N VAL A 213 -29.99 5.15 -12.07
CA VAL A 213 -29.50 6.30 -11.30
C VAL A 213 -28.93 5.84 -9.97
N GLY A 214 -29.70 5.04 -9.21
CA GLY A 214 -29.25 4.51 -7.93
C GLY A 214 -28.02 3.61 -8.05
N ALA A 215 -28.00 2.72 -9.05
CA ALA A 215 -26.88 1.83 -9.31
C ALA A 215 -25.59 2.61 -9.63
N LEU A 216 -25.66 3.58 -10.54
CA LEU A 216 -24.51 4.39 -10.94
C LEU A 216 -23.99 5.27 -9.79
N MET A 217 -24.88 5.86 -9.00
CA MET A 217 -24.50 6.63 -7.81
C MET A 217 -23.85 5.75 -6.74
N THR A 218 -24.34 4.52 -6.56
CA THR A 218 -23.71 3.54 -5.67
C THR A 218 -22.30 3.20 -6.12
N ILE A 219 -22.09 2.96 -7.42
CA ILE A 219 -20.76 2.70 -8.00
C ILE A 219 -19.86 3.92 -7.83
N ALA A 220 -20.34 5.13 -8.13
CA ALA A 220 -19.55 6.36 -7.96
C ALA A 220 -19.09 6.55 -6.52
N THR A 221 -20.01 6.35 -5.57
CA THR A 221 -19.70 6.47 -4.12
C THR A 221 -18.74 5.39 -3.66
N ALA A 222 -18.91 4.13 -4.07
CA ALA A 222 -18.02 3.02 -3.72
C ALA A 222 -16.61 3.24 -4.27
N VAL A 223 -16.46 3.74 -5.50
CA VAL A 223 -15.18 4.08 -6.10
C VAL A 223 -14.51 5.25 -5.36
N ALA A 224 -15.26 6.28 -4.99
CA ALA A 224 -14.76 7.41 -4.21
C ALA A 224 -14.30 6.97 -2.81
N ALA A 225 -15.09 6.16 -2.11
CA ALA A 225 -14.74 5.61 -0.81
C ALA A 225 -13.48 4.73 -0.87
N TYR A 226 -13.36 3.88 -1.91
CA TYR A 226 -12.16 3.08 -2.13
C TYR A 226 -10.91 3.95 -2.31
N GLY A 227 -11.02 5.06 -3.06
CA GLY A 227 -9.91 6.00 -3.25
C GLY A 227 -9.44 6.66 -1.95
N LEU A 228 -10.37 6.96 -1.03
CA LEU A 228 -10.06 7.52 0.28
C LEU A 228 -9.40 6.49 1.22
N LEU A 229 -9.93 5.27 1.27
CA LEU A 229 -9.39 4.19 2.10
C LEU A 229 -7.96 3.80 1.69
N ASP A 230 -7.65 3.80 0.40
CA ASP A 230 -6.34 3.40 -0.13
C ASP A 230 -5.26 4.50 0.06
N ARG A 231 -5.62 5.67 0.61
CA ARG A 231 -4.71 6.80 0.94
C ARG A 231 -3.71 7.15 -0.17
N ARG A 232 -4.08 6.92 -1.45
CA ARG A 232 -3.17 7.04 -2.59
C ARG A 232 -2.60 8.42 -2.78
N GLN A 233 -3.36 9.47 -2.48
CA GLN A 233 -2.87 10.85 -2.59
C GLN A 233 -1.73 11.12 -1.60
N TYR A 234 -1.88 10.66 -0.36
CA TYR A 234 -0.84 10.76 0.65
C TYR A 234 0.41 9.97 0.22
N LEU A 235 0.23 8.73 -0.24
CA LEU A 235 1.35 7.90 -0.70
C LEU A 235 2.08 8.53 -1.88
N ALA A 236 1.38 9.13 -2.83
CA ALA A 236 2.00 9.85 -3.95
C ALA A 236 2.88 11.02 -3.45
N ALA A 237 2.35 11.85 -2.54
CA ALA A 237 3.08 12.99 -1.99
C ALA A 237 4.31 12.54 -1.18
N SER A 238 4.15 11.51 -0.33
CA SER A 238 5.24 10.94 0.49
C SER A 238 6.35 10.38 -0.39
N TYR A 239 6.02 9.55 -1.39
CA TYR A 239 7.03 9.02 -2.31
C TYR A 239 7.74 10.11 -3.12
N GLY A 240 7.04 11.17 -3.53
CA GLY A 240 7.66 12.32 -4.19
C GLY A 240 8.64 13.06 -3.29
N ALA A 241 8.26 13.32 -2.04
CA ALA A 241 9.13 13.96 -1.05
C ALA A 241 10.40 13.12 -0.78
N MET A 242 10.25 11.78 -0.68
CA MET A 242 11.37 10.87 -0.48
C MET A 242 12.33 10.88 -1.67
N ALA A 243 11.81 10.79 -2.90
CA ALA A 243 12.64 10.86 -4.10
C ALA A 243 13.47 12.16 -4.14
N MET A 244 12.85 13.29 -3.80
CA MET A 244 13.54 14.60 -3.73
C MET A 244 14.59 14.65 -2.62
N SER A 245 14.31 14.09 -1.44
CA SER A 245 15.25 14.06 -0.32
C SER A 245 16.49 13.23 -0.66
N LEU A 246 16.32 12.05 -1.24
CA LEU A 246 17.43 11.22 -1.71
C LEU A 246 18.21 11.86 -2.86
N ALA A 247 17.55 12.54 -3.80
CA ALA A 247 18.22 13.28 -4.87
C ALA A 247 19.08 14.42 -4.32
N ARG A 248 18.63 15.09 -3.26
CA ARG A 248 19.43 16.12 -2.55
C ARG A 248 20.65 15.52 -1.89
N ILE A 249 20.52 14.37 -1.20
CA ILE A 249 21.66 13.66 -0.60
C ILE A 249 22.65 13.23 -1.68
N LYS A 250 22.16 12.70 -2.81
CA LYS A 250 23.00 12.38 -3.97
C LYS A 250 23.81 13.57 -4.45
N GLY A 251 23.20 14.76 -4.52
CA GLY A 251 23.90 16.01 -4.89
C GLY A 251 25.04 16.39 -3.94
N LEU A 252 24.97 15.98 -2.67
CA LEU A 252 26.00 16.23 -1.66
C LEU A 252 27.06 15.13 -1.57
N ALA A 253 26.90 14.00 -2.29
CA ALA A 253 27.75 12.83 -2.14
C ALA A 253 29.26 13.11 -2.36
N GLY A 254 29.61 14.03 -3.26
CA GLY A 254 31.01 14.42 -3.51
C GLY A 254 31.69 15.15 -2.35
N SER A 255 30.93 15.68 -1.39
CA SER A 255 31.45 16.35 -0.19
C SER A 255 31.39 15.51 1.09
N LEU A 256 30.87 14.29 1.02
CA LEU A 256 30.68 13.41 2.16
C LEU A 256 31.61 12.21 2.12
N THR A 257 32.02 11.73 3.31
CA THR A 257 32.60 10.39 3.43
C THR A 257 31.52 9.32 3.15
N LEU A 258 31.94 8.09 2.81
CA LEU A 258 30.98 6.99 2.61
C LEU A 258 30.09 6.79 3.83
N GLN A 259 30.69 6.77 5.03
CA GLN A 259 29.96 6.61 6.29
C GLN A 259 28.91 7.70 6.49
N ALA A 260 29.28 8.96 6.30
CA ALA A 260 28.35 10.09 6.42
C ALA A 260 27.24 10.05 5.37
N LEU A 261 27.55 9.63 4.14
CA LEU A 261 26.56 9.44 3.08
C LEU A 261 25.56 8.35 3.45
N VAL A 262 26.05 7.17 3.89
CA VAL A 262 25.20 6.04 4.29
C VAL A 262 24.30 6.42 5.46
N ILE A 263 24.85 7.02 6.53
CA ILE A 263 24.06 7.47 7.68
C ILE A 263 22.92 8.38 7.21
N ARG A 264 23.24 9.45 6.47
CA ARG A 264 22.21 10.41 6.02
C ARG A 264 21.14 9.78 5.13
N ALA A 265 21.54 8.88 4.24
CA ALA A 265 20.59 8.25 3.33
C ALA A 265 19.68 7.25 4.05
N GLU A 266 20.25 6.40 4.91
CA GLU A 266 19.46 5.43 5.65
C GLU A 266 18.58 6.10 6.72
N ASP A 267 19.04 7.18 7.39
CA ASP A 267 18.23 7.96 8.33
C ASP A 267 17.01 8.60 7.65
N VAL A 268 17.19 9.13 6.44
CA VAL A 268 16.05 9.68 5.66
C VAL A 268 15.08 8.58 5.28
N ILE A 269 15.57 7.41 4.85
CA ILE A 269 14.71 6.26 4.52
C ILE A 269 13.96 5.77 5.76
N GLU A 270 14.61 5.73 6.90
CA GLU A 270 14.03 5.26 8.16
C GLU A 270 13.01 6.25 8.73
N SER A 271 13.32 7.56 8.74
CA SER A 271 12.40 8.59 9.21
C SER A 271 11.11 8.65 8.41
N GLU A 272 11.19 8.49 7.08
CA GLU A 272 10.02 8.38 6.21
C GLU A 272 9.22 7.11 6.53
N HIS A 273 9.91 6.01 6.78
CA HIS A 273 9.25 4.75 7.17
C HIS A 273 8.47 4.89 8.47
N ALA A 274 9.07 5.55 9.48
CA ALA A 274 8.40 5.82 10.75
C ALA A 274 7.16 6.72 10.58
N ALA A 275 7.28 7.82 9.84
CA ALA A 275 6.16 8.70 9.52
C ALA A 275 5.05 7.98 8.72
N TRP A 276 5.44 7.10 7.80
CA TRP A 276 4.51 6.29 7.03
C TRP A 276 3.75 5.28 7.93
N ILE A 277 4.45 4.58 8.84
CA ILE A 277 3.82 3.67 9.81
C ILE A 277 2.81 4.42 10.66
N GLU A 278 3.20 5.55 11.24
CA GLU A 278 2.32 6.36 12.07
C GLU A 278 1.04 6.74 11.33
N ARG A 279 1.16 7.22 10.09
CA ARG A 279 0.02 7.61 9.26
C ARG A 279 -0.86 6.43 8.83
N MET A 280 -0.26 5.29 8.54
CA MET A 280 -1.02 4.11 8.14
C MET A 280 -1.74 3.44 9.32
N THR A 281 -1.26 3.64 10.54
CA THR A 281 -1.89 3.12 11.76
C THR A 281 -2.93 4.08 12.36
N GLN A 282 -2.92 5.36 11.98
CA GLN A 282 -3.96 6.31 12.41
C GLN A 282 -5.32 5.93 11.83
N THR A 283 -6.30 5.74 12.70
CA THR A 283 -7.70 5.53 12.30
C THR A 283 -8.20 6.79 11.57
N ILE A 284 -8.85 6.62 10.41
CA ILE A 284 -9.48 7.74 9.70
C ILE A 284 -10.54 8.31 10.63
N PRO A 285 -10.48 9.60 11.02
CA PRO A 285 -11.55 10.20 11.82
C PRO A 285 -12.87 10.04 11.07
N ALA A 286 -13.93 9.63 11.76
CA ALA A 286 -15.27 9.65 11.17
C ALA A 286 -15.55 11.06 10.62
N PRO A 287 -16.21 11.20 9.46
CA PRO A 287 -16.60 12.50 8.95
C PRO A 287 -17.42 13.20 10.04
N ALA A 288 -17.06 14.46 10.33
CA ALA A 288 -17.78 15.25 11.31
C ALA A 288 -19.28 15.23 10.94
N ALA A 289 -20.12 14.89 11.91
CA ALA A 289 -21.57 14.97 11.72
C ALA A 289 -21.91 16.39 11.24
N PRO A 290 -22.80 16.56 10.26
CA PRO A 290 -23.20 17.88 9.81
C PRO A 290 -23.67 18.66 11.03
N ALA A 291 -23.10 19.87 11.23
CA ALA A 291 -23.48 20.74 12.30
C ALA A 291 -25.00 20.94 12.21
N GLY A 292 -25.75 20.40 13.18
CA GLY A 292 -27.17 20.60 13.27
C GLY A 292 -27.41 22.10 13.36
N ASN A 293 -28.17 22.63 12.42
CA ASN A 293 -28.69 23.98 12.50
C ASN A 293 -29.56 24.06 13.75
N ALA A 294 -29.07 24.80 14.74
CA ALA A 294 -29.88 25.27 15.85
C ALA A 294 -30.69 26.51 15.43
#